data_585327a172beb65bdd2f0df18b4f1585
#
_entry.id   585327a172beb65bdd2f0df18b4f1585
#
_cell.length_a   1.000
_cell.length_b   1.000
_cell.length_c   1.000
_cell.angle_alpha   90.00
_cell.angle_beta   90.00
_cell.angle_gamma   90.00
#
_symmetry.space_group_name_H-M   'P 1'
#
loop_
_entity.id
_entity.type
_entity.pdbx_description
1 polymer ?
#
loop_
_entity_poly.entity_id
_entity_poly.type
_entity_poly.pdbx_seq_one_letter_code
_entity_poly.pdbx_strand_id
1 'polypeptide(L)'
;MKILIINPQVREGSPPQDIPVGLAMIAAIARDAGHKVSFLDLNAYRVTLQTVGEEIAIDDYEIICIGGLSSMYKDIKKILPLCKMIHPDSLLVAGGGFITYMPDKILQLQPEIDIAVLGEGEETWKEILDVGQNRDFSKIKGIAYRADDGGISFTEPRPLIPDMDVLN
;
A
#
# COMPACT_ATOMS: atom_id res chain seq x y z
N MET A 1 -0.48 -15.97 -1.45
CA MET A 1 -0.03 -15.10 -0.34
C MET A 1 -1.22 -14.59 0.43
N LYS A 2 -1.01 -14.21 1.70
CA LYS A 2 -1.96 -13.47 2.52
C LYS A 2 -1.62 -11.99 2.46
N ILE A 3 -2.59 -11.17 2.10
CA ILE A 3 -2.40 -9.74 1.84
C ILE A 3 -3.36 -8.95 2.71
N LEU A 4 -2.85 -7.95 3.42
CA LEU A 4 -3.66 -6.95 4.12
C LEU A 4 -3.66 -5.65 3.34
N ILE A 5 -4.85 -5.10 3.09
CA ILE A 5 -5.02 -3.77 2.48
C ILE A 5 -5.64 -2.86 3.52
N ILE A 6 -4.99 -1.72 3.78
CA ILE A 6 -5.41 -0.76 4.81
C ILE A 6 -5.87 0.53 4.13
N ASN A 7 -7.12 0.91 4.37
CA ASN A 7 -7.66 2.23 4.05
C ASN A 7 -7.61 3.13 5.29
N PRO A 8 -6.69 4.11 5.35
CA PRO A 8 -6.60 5.02 6.50
C PRO A 8 -7.80 5.95 6.60
N GLN A 9 -7.98 6.58 7.76
CA GLN A 9 -9.04 7.55 7.99
C GLN A 9 -8.80 8.83 7.18
N VAL A 10 -9.83 9.32 6.46
CA VAL A 10 -9.73 10.54 5.64
C VAL A 10 -9.75 11.80 6.50
N ARG A 11 -10.67 11.89 7.46
CA ARG A 11 -10.84 13.03 8.37
C ARG A 11 -11.34 12.59 9.73
N GLU A 12 -10.68 13.07 10.77
CA GLU A 12 -11.15 12.95 12.15
C GLU A 12 -12.48 13.71 12.31
N GLY A 13 -13.50 13.07 12.89
CA GLY A 13 -14.78 13.69 13.20
C GLY A 13 -15.83 13.77 12.07
N SER A 14 -15.47 13.46 10.80
CA SER A 14 -16.46 13.43 9.71
C SER A 14 -17.01 12.02 9.49
N PRO A 15 -18.30 11.82 9.17
CA PRO A 15 -18.81 10.50 8.82
C PRO A 15 -18.10 9.97 7.56
N PRO A 16 -17.91 8.64 7.43
CA PRO A 16 -17.36 8.05 6.22
C PRO A 16 -18.34 8.28 5.07
N GLN A 17 -17.89 8.93 4.00
CA GLN A 17 -18.72 9.24 2.84
C GLN A 17 -18.16 8.63 1.55
N ASP A 18 -16.90 8.19 1.58
CA ASP A 18 -16.20 7.79 0.37
C ASP A 18 -15.86 6.29 0.42
N ILE A 19 -16.17 5.61 -0.66
CA ILE A 19 -15.69 4.25 -0.91
C ILE A 19 -14.26 4.36 -1.46
N PRO A 20 -13.28 3.63 -0.90
CA PRO A 20 -11.90 3.69 -1.37
C PRO A 20 -11.73 2.89 -2.68
N VAL A 21 -12.27 3.41 -3.79
CA VAL A 21 -12.34 2.70 -5.09
C VAL A 21 -10.97 2.17 -5.53
N GLY A 22 -9.92 3.00 -5.48
CA GLY A 22 -8.58 2.57 -5.89
C GLY A 22 -8.06 1.38 -5.06
N LEU A 23 -8.23 1.40 -3.72
CA LEU A 23 -7.84 0.27 -2.87
C LEU A 23 -8.75 -0.95 -3.07
N ALA A 24 -10.04 -0.74 -3.37
CA ALA A 24 -10.95 -1.85 -3.70
C ALA A 24 -10.54 -2.53 -5.01
N MET A 25 -10.08 -1.78 -6.01
CA MET A 25 -9.52 -2.34 -7.26
C MET A 25 -8.24 -3.14 -6.98
N ILE A 26 -7.33 -2.63 -6.18
CA ILE A 26 -6.11 -3.35 -5.75
C ILE A 26 -6.47 -4.66 -5.03
N ALA A 27 -7.51 -4.62 -4.16
CA ALA A 27 -8.01 -5.81 -3.48
C ALA A 27 -8.60 -6.84 -4.47
N ALA A 28 -9.38 -6.38 -5.45
CA ALA A 28 -9.97 -7.24 -6.46
C ALA A 28 -8.88 -7.92 -7.32
N ILE A 29 -7.91 -7.17 -7.81
CA ILE A 29 -6.76 -7.70 -8.58
C ILE A 29 -6.04 -8.80 -7.79
N ALA A 30 -5.72 -8.56 -6.51
CA ALA A 30 -5.04 -9.56 -5.70
C ALA A 30 -5.89 -10.81 -5.48
N ARG A 31 -7.20 -10.66 -5.21
CA ARG A 31 -8.13 -11.77 -5.05
C ARG A 31 -8.25 -12.59 -6.34
N ASP A 32 -8.37 -11.93 -7.48
CA ASP A 32 -8.54 -12.58 -8.78
C ASP A 32 -7.25 -13.30 -9.24
N ALA A 33 -6.09 -12.84 -8.75
CA ALA A 33 -4.81 -13.54 -8.85
C ALA A 33 -4.68 -14.74 -7.86
N GLY A 34 -5.73 -15.06 -7.09
CA GLY A 34 -5.77 -16.22 -6.19
C GLY A 34 -5.17 -15.99 -4.80
N HIS A 35 -4.94 -14.74 -4.40
CA HIS A 35 -4.42 -14.41 -3.06
C HIS A 35 -5.55 -14.30 -2.02
N LYS A 36 -5.21 -14.58 -0.75
CA LYS A 36 -6.12 -14.33 0.39
C LYS A 36 -6.00 -12.86 0.79
N VAL A 37 -7.06 -12.09 0.59
CA VAL A 37 -7.07 -10.65 0.85
C VAL A 37 -7.93 -10.32 2.06
N SER A 38 -7.36 -9.59 3.01
CA SER A 38 -8.08 -8.92 4.12
C SER A 38 -8.11 -7.42 3.85
N PHE A 39 -9.23 -6.77 4.10
CA PHE A 39 -9.40 -5.34 3.90
C PHE A 39 -9.76 -4.66 5.22
N LEU A 40 -8.89 -3.78 5.71
CA LEU A 40 -9.08 -3.02 6.94
C LEU A 40 -9.46 -1.57 6.60
N ASP A 41 -10.75 -1.25 6.67
CA ASP A 41 -11.25 0.10 6.40
C ASP A 41 -11.36 0.93 7.68
N LEU A 42 -10.31 1.66 8.02
CA LEU A 42 -10.27 2.55 9.17
C LEU A 42 -11.11 3.82 8.98
N ASN A 43 -11.44 4.16 7.73
CA ASN A 43 -12.34 5.26 7.44
C ASN A 43 -13.80 4.92 7.77
N ALA A 44 -14.20 3.66 7.56
CA ALA A 44 -15.53 3.18 7.90
C ALA A 44 -15.69 2.92 9.41
N TYR A 45 -14.73 2.22 10.03
CA TYR A 45 -14.90 1.71 11.40
C TYR A 45 -14.36 2.63 12.50
N ARG A 46 -13.42 3.53 12.20
CA ARG A 46 -12.92 4.56 13.13
C ARG A 46 -12.47 4.01 14.48
N VAL A 47 -11.67 3.01 14.44
CA VAL A 47 -11.13 2.33 15.62
C VAL A 47 -9.90 3.04 16.18
N THR A 48 -9.55 2.72 17.42
CA THR A 48 -8.34 3.22 18.06
C THR A 48 -7.08 2.63 17.43
N LEU A 49 -5.93 3.26 17.62
CA LEU A 49 -4.65 2.73 17.13
C LEU A 49 -4.31 1.37 17.77
N GLN A 50 -4.74 1.11 19.01
CA GLN A 50 -4.62 -0.19 19.65
C GLN A 50 -5.40 -1.24 18.88
N THR A 51 -6.67 -0.99 18.55
CA THR A 51 -7.50 -1.90 17.76
C THR A 51 -6.93 -2.11 16.36
N VAL A 52 -6.33 -1.09 15.75
CA VAL A 52 -5.61 -1.25 14.47
C VAL A 52 -4.48 -2.28 14.61
N GLY A 53 -3.70 -2.24 15.69
CA GLY A 53 -2.66 -3.22 15.96
C GLY A 53 -3.21 -4.63 16.16
N GLU A 54 -4.32 -4.77 16.88
CA GLU A 54 -5.02 -6.04 17.08
C GLU A 54 -5.52 -6.63 15.75
N GLU A 55 -6.11 -5.81 14.88
CA GLU A 55 -6.56 -6.22 13.55
C GLU A 55 -5.40 -6.63 12.61
N ILE A 56 -4.28 -5.90 12.65
CA ILE A 56 -3.08 -6.27 11.89
C ILE A 56 -2.53 -7.63 12.37
N ALA A 57 -2.66 -7.95 13.66
CA ALA A 57 -2.14 -9.18 14.25
C ALA A 57 -3.05 -10.41 14.07
N ILE A 58 -4.23 -10.28 13.44
CA ILE A 58 -5.19 -11.40 13.28
C ILE A 58 -4.62 -12.54 12.44
N ASP A 59 -3.83 -12.25 11.43
CA ASP A 59 -3.27 -13.25 10.51
C ASP A 59 -1.81 -12.90 10.15
N ASP A 60 -1.05 -13.88 9.64
CA ASP A 60 0.32 -13.68 9.17
C ASP A 60 0.29 -13.16 7.72
N TYR A 61 0.45 -11.87 7.54
CA TYR A 61 0.43 -11.24 6.22
C TYR A 61 1.82 -11.19 5.59
N GLU A 62 1.94 -11.64 4.35
CA GLU A 62 3.16 -11.59 3.55
C GLU A 62 3.35 -10.23 2.86
N ILE A 63 2.24 -9.57 2.52
CA ILE A 63 2.23 -8.21 1.96
C ILE A 63 1.20 -7.37 2.73
N ILE A 64 1.60 -6.15 3.07
CA ILE A 64 0.70 -5.15 3.64
C ILE A 64 0.69 -3.94 2.71
N CYS A 65 -0.49 -3.59 2.18
CA CYS A 65 -0.71 -2.42 1.36
C CYS A 65 -1.36 -1.30 2.16
N ILE A 66 -0.87 -0.09 2.00
CA ILE A 66 -1.52 1.10 2.52
C ILE A 66 -1.61 2.16 1.43
N GLY A 67 -2.79 2.73 1.22
CA GLY A 67 -3.00 3.76 0.21
C GLY A 67 -3.75 4.94 0.78
N GLY A 68 -3.61 6.10 0.14
CA GLY A 68 -4.37 7.25 0.58
C GLY A 68 -3.94 8.58 -0.03
N LEU A 69 -4.63 9.62 0.42
CA LEU A 69 -4.36 11.00 0.07
C LEU A 69 -3.37 11.64 1.06
N SER A 70 -2.76 12.76 0.67
CA SER A 70 -1.84 13.50 1.56
C SER A 70 -2.49 13.95 2.86
N SER A 71 -3.82 14.18 2.89
CA SER A 71 -4.59 14.49 4.09
C SER A 71 -4.62 13.36 5.13
N MET A 72 -4.41 12.11 4.68
CA MET A 72 -4.39 10.92 5.54
C MET A 72 -3.02 10.63 6.16
N TYR A 73 -1.98 11.35 5.73
CA TYR A 73 -0.60 11.08 6.14
C TYR A 73 -0.39 11.11 7.67
N LYS A 74 -1.14 11.94 8.39
CA LYS A 74 -1.12 11.98 9.87
C LYS A 74 -1.37 10.61 10.51
N ASP A 75 -2.27 9.82 9.93
CA ASP A 75 -2.63 8.51 10.45
C ASP A 75 -1.77 7.40 9.82
N ILE A 76 -1.46 7.50 8.53
CA ILE A 76 -0.53 6.59 7.84
C ILE A 76 0.78 6.44 8.60
N LYS A 77 1.44 7.55 8.97
CA LYS A 77 2.72 7.54 9.69
C LYS A 77 2.68 6.89 11.08
N LYS A 78 1.49 6.67 11.67
CA LYS A 78 1.33 5.93 12.93
C LYS A 78 1.10 4.44 12.69
N ILE A 79 0.49 4.10 11.56
CA ILE A 79 0.15 2.72 11.19
C ILE A 79 1.38 1.98 10.66
N LEU A 80 2.22 2.65 9.86
CA LEU A 80 3.40 2.04 9.24
C LEU A 80 4.34 1.35 10.25
N PRO A 81 4.74 2.00 11.38
CA PRO A 81 5.57 1.34 12.39
C PRO A 81 4.89 0.14 13.03
N LEU A 82 3.55 0.18 13.24
CA LEU A 82 2.80 -0.96 13.78
C LEU A 82 2.86 -2.16 12.82
N CYS A 83 2.71 -1.93 11.52
CA CYS A 83 2.81 -3.00 10.52
C CYS A 83 4.16 -3.72 10.62
N LYS A 84 5.27 -2.98 10.64
CA LYS A 84 6.61 -3.57 10.73
C LYS A 84 6.95 -4.14 12.11
N MET A 85 6.39 -3.59 13.18
CA MET A 85 6.56 -4.13 14.52
C MET A 85 5.88 -5.50 14.65
N ILE A 86 4.69 -5.68 14.07
CA ILE A 86 3.91 -6.92 14.15
C ILE A 86 4.39 -7.92 13.09
N HIS A 87 4.67 -7.46 11.89
CA HIS A 87 5.10 -8.27 10.74
C HIS A 87 6.42 -7.73 10.16
N PRO A 88 7.57 -7.96 10.80
CA PRO A 88 8.85 -7.39 10.37
C PRO A 88 9.27 -7.83 8.96
N ASP A 89 8.92 -9.05 8.56
CA ASP A 89 9.30 -9.65 7.27
C ASP A 89 8.31 -9.36 6.14
N SER A 90 7.12 -8.82 6.44
CA SER A 90 6.12 -8.48 5.42
C SER A 90 6.64 -7.39 4.47
N LEU A 91 6.30 -7.52 3.20
CA LEU A 91 6.52 -6.47 2.23
C LEU A 91 5.50 -5.35 2.44
N LEU A 92 5.97 -4.15 2.80
CA LEU A 92 5.11 -2.99 3.00
C LEU A 92 5.07 -2.13 1.74
N VAL A 93 3.92 -2.11 1.08
CA VAL A 93 3.66 -1.40 -0.16
C VAL A 93 2.79 -0.18 0.11
N ALA A 94 3.25 0.99 -0.30
CA ALA A 94 2.50 2.24 -0.17
C ALA A 94 2.14 2.82 -1.53
N GLY A 95 0.91 3.37 -1.66
CA GLY A 95 0.44 3.97 -2.91
C GLY A 95 -0.49 5.15 -2.71
N GLY A 96 -0.88 5.78 -3.80
CA GLY A 96 -1.79 6.92 -3.81
C GLY A 96 -1.12 8.28 -3.66
N GLY A 97 -1.93 9.32 -3.55
CA GLY A 97 -1.46 10.70 -3.66
C GLY A 97 -0.48 11.15 -2.59
N PHE A 98 -0.48 10.51 -1.40
CA PHE A 98 0.44 10.93 -0.35
C PHE A 98 1.91 10.62 -0.66
N ILE A 99 2.18 9.63 -1.51
CA ILE A 99 3.54 9.19 -1.83
C ILE A 99 3.92 9.50 -3.30
N THR A 100 2.97 9.50 -4.22
CA THR A 100 3.23 9.68 -5.66
C THR A 100 3.98 10.98 -5.98
N TYR A 101 3.66 12.08 -5.28
CA TYR A 101 4.24 13.40 -5.59
C TYR A 101 5.55 13.70 -4.88
N MET A 102 5.90 12.97 -3.82
CA MET A 102 7.12 13.17 -3.03
C MET A 102 7.70 11.84 -2.53
N PRO A 103 7.93 10.85 -3.41
CA PRO A 103 8.28 9.49 -3.00
C PRO A 103 9.60 9.42 -2.24
N ASP A 104 10.64 10.12 -2.69
CA ASP A 104 11.94 10.21 -2.03
C ASP A 104 11.80 10.74 -0.60
N LYS A 105 11.05 11.82 -0.42
CA LYS A 105 10.83 12.44 0.89
C LYS A 105 10.07 11.51 1.84
N ILE A 106 9.00 10.87 1.33
CA ILE A 106 8.19 9.97 2.15
C ILE A 106 8.99 8.71 2.52
N LEU A 107 9.73 8.12 1.58
CA LEU A 107 10.58 6.97 1.86
C LEU A 107 11.70 7.30 2.86
N GLN A 108 12.26 8.52 2.83
CA GLN A 108 13.23 8.96 3.84
C GLN A 108 12.61 9.08 5.24
N LEU A 109 11.37 9.59 5.33
CA LEU A 109 10.66 9.81 6.59
C LEU A 109 10.00 8.55 7.17
N GLN A 110 9.72 7.55 6.32
CA GLN A 110 9.01 6.32 6.67
C GLN A 110 9.87 5.12 6.24
N PRO A 111 10.86 4.73 7.06
CA PRO A 111 11.77 3.63 6.75
C PRO A 111 11.05 2.27 6.66
N GLU A 112 9.83 2.18 7.15
CA GLU A 112 9.01 0.98 7.13
C GLU A 112 8.52 0.62 5.71
N ILE A 113 8.41 1.60 4.80
CA ILE A 113 7.94 1.37 3.44
C ILE A 113 9.04 0.71 2.61
N ASP A 114 8.76 -0.47 2.07
CA ASP A 114 9.66 -1.19 1.16
C ASP A 114 9.48 -0.70 -0.28
N ILE A 115 8.21 -0.51 -0.72
CA ILE A 115 7.86 -0.09 -2.08
C ILE A 115 6.87 1.08 -2.05
N ALA A 116 7.16 2.11 -2.83
CA ALA A 116 6.24 3.19 -3.18
C ALA A 116 5.75 2.99 -4.62
N VAL A 117 4.44 2.80 -4.79
CA VAL A 117 3.80 2.75 -6.11
C VAL A 117 3.45 4.17 -6.56
N LEU A 118 3.91 4.56 -7.75
CA LEU A 118 3.82 5.91 -8.29
C LEU A 118 2.79 5.98 -9.42
N GLY A 119 1.83 6.89 -9.30
CA GLY A 119 0.75 7.06 -10.28
C GLY A 119 -0.34 6.00 -10.16
N GLU A 120 -0.83 5.51 -11.31
CA GLU A 120 -1.81 4.44 -11.39
C GLU A 120 -1.17 3.11 -11.00
N GLY A 121 -1.78 2.41 -10.04
CA GLY A 121 -1.14 1.29 -9.37
C GLY A 121 -1.51 -0.09 -9.91
N GLU A 122 -2.55 -0.21 -10.70
CA GLU A 122 -3.22 -1.47 -11.03
C GLU A 122 -2.28 -2.48 -11.71
N GLU A 123 -1.60 -2.05 -12.79
CA GLU A 123 -0.65 -2.89 -13.50
C GLU A 123 0.64 -3.11 -12.70
N THR A 124 1.11 -2.07 -12.00
CA THR A 124 2.27 -2.16 -11.11
C THR A 124 2.01 -3.17 -9.99
N TRP A 125 0.78 -3.20 -9.47
CA TRP A 125 0.38 -4.13 -8.42
C TRP A 125 0.41 -5.59 -8.89
N LYS A 126 -0.06 -5.87 -10.11
CA LYS A 126 0.04 -7.21 -10.70
C LYS A 126 1.50 -7.68 -10.75
N GLU A 127 2.40 -6.83 -11.24
CA GLU A 127 3.83 -7.14 -11.31
C GLU A 127 4.45 -7.36 -9.92
N ILE A 128 4.06 -6.58 -8.90
CA ILE A 128 4.49 -6.79 -7.51
C ILE A 128 4.03 -8.15 -6.98
N LEU A 129 2.79 -8.55 -7.27
CA LEU A 129 2.24 -9.84 -6.87
C LEU A 129 2.97 -11.01 -7.54
N ASP A 130 3.35 -10.86 -8.82
CA ASP A 130 4.08 -11.88 -9.58
C ASP A 130 5.51 -12.09 -9.05
N VAL A 131 6.19 -11.00 -8.68
CA VAL A 131 7.53 -11.05 -8.07
C VAL A 131 7.49 -11.65 -6.66
N GLY A 132 6.43 -11.32 -5.90
CA GLY A 132 6.21 -11.86 -4.56
C GLY A 132 7.42 -11.70 -3.65
N GLN A 133 7.83 -12.81 -3.00
CA GLN A 133 8.94 -12.82 -2.04
C GLN A 133 10.34 -12.81 -2.66
N ASN A 134 10.47 -12.97 -3.98
CA ASN A 134 11.79 -12.92 -4.66
C ASN A 134 12.44 -11.53 -4.61
N ARG A 135 11.65 -10.49 -4.34
CA ARG A 135 12.08 -9.10 -4.11
C ARG A 135 12.96 -8.46 -5.21
N ASP A 136 12.99 -9.02 -6.42
CA ASP A 136 13.63 -8.34 -7.57
C ASP A 136 12.67 -7.34 -8.20
N PHE A 137 12.62 -6.15 -7.62
CA PHE A 137 11.74 -5.07 -8.06
C PHE A 137 12.30 -4.23 -9.21
N SER A 138 13.53 -4.49 -9.63
CA SER A 138 14.25 -3.66 -10.61
C SER A 138 13.57 -3.57 -11.98
N LYS A 139 12.75 -4.57 -12.31
CA LYS A 139 12.03 -4.66 -13.61
C LYS A 139 10.61 -4.11 -13.55
N ILE A 140 10.07 -3.83 -12.36
CA ILE A 140 8.73 -3.29 -12.19
C ILE A 140 8.76 -1.80 -12.53
N LYS A 141 7.89 -1.35 -13.42
CA LYS A 141 7.79 0.08 -13.76
C LYS A 141 6.91 0.83 -12.75
N GLY A 142 7.21 2.13 -12.58
CA GLY A 142 6.38 3.03 -11.78
C GLY A 142 6.50 2.84 -10.28
N ILE A 143 7.66 2.45 -9.78
CA ILE A 143 7.92 2.34 -8.35
C ILE A 143 9.18 3.09 -7.92
N ALA A 144 9.22 3.43 -6.63
CA ALA A 144 10.44 3.66 -5.88
C ALA A 144 10.53 2.61 -4.76
N TYR A 145 11.70 2.05 -4.50
CA TYR A 145 11.86 0.96 -3.54
C TYR A 145 13.19 1.06 -2.78
N ARG A 146 13.28 0.35 -1.65
CA ARG A 146 14.53 0.21 -0.92
C ARG A 146 15.40 -0.85 -1.55
N ALA A 147 16.57 -0.43 -1.98
CA ALA A 147 17.60 -1.35 -2.47
C ALA A 147 18.33 -2.02 -1.29
N ASP A 148 19.03 -3.13 -1.57
CA ASP A 148 19.76 -3.92 -0.56
C ASP A 148 20.85 -3.11 0.17
N ASP A 149 21.39 -2.07 -0.48
CA ASP A 149 22.36 -1.13 0.11
C ASP A 149 21.72 -0.10 1.06
N GLY A 150 20.40 -0.16 1.25
CA GLY A 150 19.61 0.78 2.05
C GLY A 150 19.26 2.09 1.34
N GLY A 151 19.69 2.28 0.10
CA GLY A 151 19.35 3.42 -0.73
C GLY A 151 17.91 3.36 -1.26
N ILE A 152 17.46 4.45 -1.89
CA ILE A 152 16.18 4.52 -2.59
C ILE A 152 16.46 4.47 -4.09
N SER A 153 15.91 3.46 -4.76
CA SER A 153 15.98 3.27 -6.20
C SER A 153 14.65 3.60 -6.86
N PHE A 154 14.72 4.22 -8.04
CA PHE A 154 13.56 4.52 -8.88
C PHE A 154 13.63 3.69 -10.14
N THR A 155 12.50 3.13 -10.53
CA THR A 155 12.37 2.44 -11.81
C THR A 155 11.85 3.36 -12.91
N GLU A 156 11.81 2.85 -14.15
CA GLU A 156 11.23 3.58 -15.27
C GLU A 156 9.76 3.96 -14.97
N PRO A 157 9.35 5.20 -15.23
CA PRO A 157 7.96 5.61 -15.06
C PRO A 157 7.00 4.75 -15.89
N ARG A 158 5.85 4.40 -15.32
CA ARG A 158 4.81 3.71 -16.05
C ARG A 158 3.99 4.72 -16.85
N PRO A 159 3.72 4.46 -18.16
CA PRO A 159 2.74 5.24 -18.91
C PRO A 159 1.35 5.15 -18.25
N LEU A 160 0.58 6.23 -18.33
CA LEU A 160 -0.82 6.22 -17.90
C LEU A 160 -1.62 5.18 -18.69
N ILE A 161 -2.60 4.57 -18.05
CA ILE A 161 -3.52 3.64 -18.68
C ILE A 161 -4.42 4.46 -19.65
N PRO A 162 -4.34 4.22 -20.97
CA PRO A 162 -5.04 5.06 -21.94
C PRO A 162 -6.57 4.90 -21.91
N ASP A 163 -7.04 3.78 -21.39
CA ASP A 163 -8.46 3.45 -21.28
C ASP A 163 -8.70 2.70 -19.96
N MET A 164 -9.34 3.37 -19.01
CA MET A 164 -9.63 2.79 -17.70
C MET A 164 -10.74 1.73 -17.75
N ASP A 165 -11.55 1.66 -18.82
CA ASP A 165 -12.63 0.69 -18.97
C ASP A 165 -12.11 -0.73 -19.28
N VAL A 166 -10.82 -0.87 -19.55
CA VAL A 166 -10.17 -2.20 -19.72
C VAL A 166 -9.81 -2.87 -18.39
N LEU A 167 -9.93 -2.16 -17.28
CA LEU A 167 -9.74 -2.68 -15.93
C LEU A 167 -11.05 -3.33 -15.45
N ASN A 168 -11.30 -4.58 -15.86
CA ASN A 168 -12.47 -5.36 -15.43
C ASN A 168 -12.18 -6.10 -14.14
#